data_6f5d45d02870388a4715e32d256c0e43
#
_entry.id   6f5d45d02870388a4715e32d256c0e43
#
_cell.length_a   1.000
_cell.length_b   1.000
_cell.length_c   1.000
_cell.angle_alpha   90.00
_cell.angle_beta   90.00
_cell.angle_gamma   90.00
#
_symmetry.space_group_name_H-M   'P 1'
#
loop_
_entity.id
_entity.type
_entity.pdbx_description
1 polymer ?
#
loop_
_entity_poly.entity_id
_entity_poly.type
_entity_poly.pdbx_seq_one_letter_code
_entity_poly.pdbx_strand_id
1 'polypeptide(L)'
;MHLNYLLIKMDKNKQNIIIYNLECSPSYIINNLSQSKDSIYYIHNSQSFPRVLVINKKILKEKNTHNPKNITVLNSSEKNEMLFIRSIIIKDNEYIAIGLYNGFKLWNKEGNRLLYQISNPNTNKKKIYAFISCAEFVLDKKNKYIIGADSIISGDNYGNLFLIYGAKSSWKSNKIYTCSNSETILSIGTHKERDELGITLDSGDVLILSMEKGVCELIRKFEENGKQLISVNSVVFSKKDKSEFFLGCGFINGEIRIYSLKDYVWKFSINSNLRSIGPMIVKDDCEIIVGSDDGQINIWKYVDESDKIILHKNLIFEDKMIVGLAYDSTDKILYVNSYDYPEIMAVTDI
;
A
#
# COMPACT_ATOMS: atom_id res chain seq x y z
N MET A 1 -28.71 -15.92 -20.76
CA MET A 1 -28.47 -14.58 -20.23
C MET A 1 -27.26 -14.00 -20.92
N HIS A 2 -27.45 -12.96 -21.73
CA HIS A 2 -26.39 -12.34 -22.51
C HIS A 2 -25.53 -11.46 -21.59
N LEU A 3 -24.25 -11.76 -21.54
CA LEU A 3 -23.25 -10.91 -20.88
C LEU A 3 -22.93 -9.74 -21.78
N ASN A 4 -23.29 -8.54 -21.32
CA ASN A 4 -22.85 -7.30 -21.92
C ASN A 4 -21.41 -6.99 -21.48
N TYR A 5 -20.48 -7.12 -22.43
CA TYR A 5 -19.17 -6.49 -22.29
C TYR A 5 -19.38 -4.98 -22.37
N LEU A 6 -19.29 -4.30 -21.22
CA LEU A 6 -19.23 -2.84 -21.24
C LEU A 6 -17.81 -2.43 -21.61
N LEU A 7 -17.55 -2.28 -22.91
CA LEU A 7 -16.42 -1.49 -23.39
C LEU A 7 -16.75 -0.04 -23.09
N ILE A 8 -16.27 0.47 -21.96
CA ILE A 8 -16.35 1.92 -21.70
C ILE A 8 -15.42 2.59 -22.70
N LYS A 9 -16.00 3.15 -23.74
CA LYS A 9 -15.32 4.03 -24.69
C LYS A 9 -15.00 5.33 -23.95
N MET A 10 -13.81 5.41 -23.39
CA MET A 10 -13.25 6.68 -23.00
C MET A 10 -12.61 7.38 -24.19
N ASP A 11 -12.80 8.72 -24.25
CA ASP A 11 -12.46 9.59 -25.36
C ASP A 11 -10.95 9.57 -25.70
N LYS A 12 -10.66 9.42 -26.98
CA LYS A 12 -9.40 9.69 -27.74
C LYS A 12 -8.06 9.08 -27.36
N ASN A 13 -7.86 8.44 -26.21
CA ASN A 13 -6.70 7.58 -25.98
C ASN A 13 -7.18 6.16 -25.70
N LYS A 14 -7.11 5.28 -26.70
CA LYS A 14 -7.53 3.87 -26.62
C LYS A 14 -6.75 3.14 -25.51
N GLN A 15 -7.26 3.22 -24.28
CA GLN A 15 -6.79 2.37 -23.20
C GLN A 15 -7.59 1.08 -23.26
N ASN A 16 -6.88 -0.03 -23.28
CA ASN A 16 -7.53 -1.32 -23.14
C ASN A 16 -7.79 -1.55 -21.64
N ILE A 17 -9.04 -1.40 -21.22
CA ILE A 17 -9.50 -1.75 -19.89
C ILE A 17 -10.20 -3.09 -19.97
N ILE A 18 -9.77 -4.04 -19.16
CA ILE A 18 -10.42 -5.34 -19.00
C ILE A 18 -11.05 -5.36 -17.61
N ILE A 19 -12.35 -5.66 -17.55
CA ILE A 19 -13.11 -5.75 -16.30
C ILE A 19 -13.30 -7.22 -15.95
N TYR A 20 -12.91 -7.59 -14.74
CA TYR A 20 -13.11 -8.92 -14.16
C TYR A 20 -14.15 -8.83 -13.03
N ASN A 21 -15.24 -9.58 -13.17
CA ASN A 21 -16.27 -9.64 -12.14
C ASN A 21 -15.82 -10.51 -10.97
N LEU A 22 -16.14 -10.09 -9.77
CA LEU A 22 -15.83 -10.74 -8.51
C LEU A 22 -17.09 -11.29 -7.85
N GLU A 23 -16.94 -12.22 -6.91
CA GLU A 23 -18.05 -12.69 -6.07
C GLU A 23 -18.44 -11.69 -4.99
N CYS A 24 -17.47 -10.95 -4.49
CA CYS A 24 -17.62 -10.02 -3.37
C CYS A 24 -16.98 -8.67 -3.69
N SER A 25 -17.66 -7.60 -3.31
CA SER A 25 -17.14 -6.25 -3.45
C SER A 25 -15.96 -5.99 -2.50
N PRO A 26 -14.93 -5.24 -2.93
CA PRO A 26 -13.90 -4.74 -2.05
C PRO A 26 -14.49 -3.84 -0.95
N SER A 27 -13.97 -3.96 0.27
CA SER A 27 -14.35 -3.08 1.38
C SER A 27 -13.72 -1.70 1.26
N TYR A 28 -14.32 -0.72 1.92
CA TYR A 28 -13.76 0.62 2.03
C TYR A 28 -12.53 0.62 2.96
N ILE A 29 -11.40 0.31 2.38
CA ILE A 29 -10.08 0.31 3.03
C ILE A 29 -9.11 0.93 2.02
N ILE A 30 -8.43 1.99 2.41
CA ILE A 30 -7.42 2.61 1.54
C ILE A 30 -6.28 1.60 1.30
N ASN A 31 -5.86 1.49 0.05
CA ASN A 31 -4.93 0.46 -0.41
C ASN A 31 -5.46 -0.98 -0.29
N ASN A 32 -6.76 -1.19 -0.50
CA ASN A 32 -7.40 -2.51 -0.49
C ASN A 32 -7.11 -3.33 -1.75
N LEU A 33 -5.91 -3.24 -2.26
CA LEU A 33 -5.45 -4.11 -3.36
C LEU A 33 -3.96 -4.31 -3.23
N SER A 34 -3.54 -5.54 -3.33
CA SER A 34 -2.13 -5.89 -3.39
C SER A 34 -1.91 -6.99 -4.42
N GLN A 35 -0.71 -7.08 -4.93
CA GLN A 35 -0.39 -8.10 -5.92
C GLN A 35 0.95 -8.76 -5.66
N SER A 36 1.05 -10.00 -6.09
CA SER A 36 2.27 -10.77 -6.21
C SER A 36 2.58 -11.08 -7.67
N LYS A 37 3.60 -11.89 -7.89
CA LYS A 37 3.92 -12.40 -9.22
C LYS A 37 2.73 -13.14 -9.85
N ASP A 38 2.05 -13.98 -9.07
CA ASP A 38 1.05 -14.92 -9.57
C ASP A 38 -0.39 -14.59 -9.15
N SER A 39 -0.59 -13.65 -8.20
CA SER A 39 -1.89 -13.44 -7.57
C SER A 39 -2.18 -11.97 -7.28
N ILE A 40 -3.47 -11.67 -7.15
CA ILE A 40 -4.02 -10.40 -6.67
C ILE A 40 -4.79 -10.68 -5.39
N TYR A 41 -4.67 -9.79 -4.42
CA TYR A 41 -5.27 -9.91 -3.09
C TYR A 41 -6.11 -8.68 -2.78
N TYR A 42 -7.30 -8.88 -2.20
CA TYR A 42 -8.11 -7.80 -1.66
C TYR A 42 -8.93 -8.27 -0.45
N ILE A 43 -9.40 -7.32 0.35
CA ILE A 43 -10.19 -7.57 1.55
C ILE A 43 -11.66 -7.32 1.28
N HIS A 44 -12.49 -8.24 1.77
CA HIS A 44 -13.93 -8.07 1.92
C HIS A 44 -14.31 -8.25 3.40
N ASN A 45 -14.61 -7.14 4.07
CA ASN A 45 -15.12 -7.13 5.44
C ASN A 45 -16.63 -7.28 5.40
N SER A 46 -17.14 -8.51 5.53
CA SER A 46 -18.57 -8.74 5.73
C SER A 46 -18.91 -8.71 7.22
N GLN A 47 -20.18 -8.45 7.55
CA GLN A 47 -20.65 -8.46 8.94
C GLN A 47 -20.42 -9.80 9.66
N SER A 48 -20.38 -10.89 8.90
CA SER A 48 -20.21 -12.23 9.47
C SER A 48 -18.74 -12.63 9.61
N PHE A 49 -17.92 -12.44 8.58
CA PHE A 49 -16.52 -12.85 8.56
C PHE A 49 -15.71 -12.02 7.56
N PRO A 50 -14.70 -11.26 8.00
CA PRO A 50 -13.73 -10.65 7.12
C PRO A 50 -12.98 -11.71 6.31
N ARG A 51 -12.75 -11.46 5.03
CA ARG A 51 -12.08 -12.39 4.11
C ARG A 51 -11.01 -11.69 3.30
N VAL A 52 -9.89 -12.39 3.10
CA VAL A 52 -8.94 -12.05 2.05
C VAL A 52 -9.28 -12.93 0.85
N LEU A 53 -9.51 -12.30 -0.27
CA LEU A 53 -9.80 -12.95 -1.52
C LEU A 53 -8.54 -12.94 -2.38
N VAL A 54 -8.21 -14.08 -2.96
CA VAL A 54 -7.00 -14.31 -3.76
C VAL A 54 -7.41 -14.74 -5.15
N ILE A 55 -6.96 -14.00 -6.14
CA ILE A 55 -7.24 -14.26 -7.55
C ILE A 55 -5.94 -14.60 -8.24
N ASN A 56 -5.87 -15.76 -8.90
CA ASN A 56 -4.72 -16.14 -9.69
C ASN A 56 -4.70 -15.36 -11.02
N LYS A 57 -3.60 -14.66 -11.33
CA LYS A 57 -3.44 -13.86 -12.55
C LYS A 57 -3.54 -14.66 -13.84
N LYS A 58 -3.17 -15.95 -13.84
CA LYS A 58 -3.33 -16.83 -15.01
C LYS A 58 -4.79 -16.95 -15.41
N ILE A 59 -5.68 -17.05 -14.42
CA ILE A 59 -7.12 -17.15 -14.64
C ILE A 59 -7.67 -15.86 -15.27
N LEU A 60 -7.15 -14.72 -14.86
CA LEU A 60 -7.54 -13.43 -15.47
C LEU A 60 -7.10 -13.34 -16.94
N LYS A 61 -5.99 -13.96 -17.31
CA LYS A 61 -5.51 -14.01 -18.71
C LYS A 61 -6.28 -14.98 -19.60
N GLU A 62 -6.84 -16.03 -19.03
CA GLU A 62 -7.63 -17.04 -19.74
C GLU A 62 -9.08 -16.55 -19.87
N LYS A 63 -9.46 -15.82 -20.90
CA LYS A 63 -10.77 -15.16 -21.18
C LYS A 63 -12.07 -15.89 -20.75
N ASN A 64 -12.00 -16.99 -20.00
CA ASN A 64 -13.09 -17.85 -19.55
C ASN A 64 -13.45 -17.68 -18.06
N THR A 65 -13.39 -16.46 -17.52
CA THR A 65 -13.42 -16.18 -16.09
C THR A 65 -14.81 -16.09 -15.44
N HIS A 66 -15.81 -16.73 -16.00
CA HIS A 66 -17.16 -16.76 -15.37
C HIS A 66 -17.32 -17.84 -14.30
N ASN A 67 -16.23 -18.48 -13.84
CA ASN A 67 -16.33 -19.53 -12.85
C ASN A 67 -15.80 -19.04 -11.50
N PRO A 68 -16.69 -18.73 -10.51
CA PRO A 68 -16.30 -18.28 -9.19
C PRO A 68 -15.43 -19.27 -8.40
N LYS A 69 -15.30 -20.54 -8.89
CA LYS A 69 -14.46 -21.56 -8.26
C LYS A 69 -12.97 -21.25 -8.21
N ASN A 70 -12.54 -20.16 -8.81
CA ASN A 70 -11.13 -19.80 -8.95
C ASN A 70 -10.66 -18.74 -7.95
N ILE A 71 -11.53 -18.32 -7.03
CA ILE A 71 -11.18 -17.41 -5.95
C ILE A 71 -10.88 -18.24 -4.70
N THR A 72 -9.64 -18.20 -4.25
CA THR A 72 -9.25 -18.82 -2.98
C THR A 72 -9.50 -17.83 -1.85
N VAL A 73 -10.16 -18.26 -0.81
CA VAL A 73 -10.31 -17.50 0.43
C VAL A 73 -9.16 -17.89 1.35
N LEU A 74 -8.35 -16.93 1.78
CA LEU A 74 -7.45 -17.17 2.90
C LEU A 74 -8.31 -17.43 4.12
N ASN A 75 -8.21 -18.65 4.65
CA ASN A 75 -8.95 -19.07 5.85
C ASN A 75 -8.49 -18.25 7.05
N SER A 76 -9.11 -17.11 7.26
CA SER A 76 -9.07 -16.45 8.53
C SER A 76 -10.31 -16.85 9.31
N SER A 77 -10.15 -17.65 10.33
CA SER A 77 -11.17 -17.86 11.38
C SER A 77 -11.38 -16.58 12.21
N GLU A 78 -10.99 -15.44 11.67
CA GLU A 78 -10.97 -14.17 12.35
C GLU A 78 -12.35 -13.54 12.35
N LYS A 79 -12.78 -13.15 13.56
CA LYS A 79 -13.95 -12.27 13.74
C LYS A 79 -13.57 -10.79 13.70
N ASN A 80 -12.28 -10.49 13.53
CA ASN A 80 -11.75 -9.13 13.63
C ASN A 80 -11.64 -8.49 12.26
N GLU A 81 -12.03 -7.24 12.19
CA GLU A 81 -11.91 -6.41 11.00
C GLU A 81 -10.45 -6.36 10.50
N MET A 82 -10.30 -6.50 9.19
CA MET A 82 -9.01 -6.35 8.51
C MET A 82 -8.84 -4.91 8.06
N LEU A 83 -7.68 -4.35 8.28
CA LEU A 83 -7.38 -2.93 8.05
C LEU A 83 -6.47 -2.69 6.86
N PHE A 84 -5.63 -3.64 6.50
CA PHE A 84 -4.85 -3.60 5.28
C PHE A 84 -4.43 -5.00 4.83
N ILE A 85 -4.07 -5.10 3.56
CA ILE A 85 -3.40 -6.25 2.97
C ILE A 85 -2.20 -5.78 2.13
N ARG A 86 -1.07 -6.49 2.26
CA ARG A 86 0.13 -6.28 1.44
C ARG A 86 0.74 -7.62 1.05
N SER A 87 0.99 -7.77 -0.24
CA SER A 87 1.99 -8.73 -0.71
C SER A 87 3.35 -8.06 -0.62
N ILE A 88 4.26 -8.71 0.05
CA ILE A 88 5.60 -8.21 0.36
C ILE A 88 6.60 -9.15 -0.27
N ILE A 89 7.48 -8.61 -1.12
CA ILE A 89 8.51 -9.38 -1.82
C ILE A 89 9.86 -8.93 -1.27
N ILE A 90 10.55 -9.82 -0.57
CA ILE A 90 11.88 -9.56 -0.03
C ILE A 90 12.83 -10.58 -0.64
N LYS A 91 13.79 -10.09 -1.43
CA LYS A 91 14.64 -10.97 -2.26
C LYS A 91 13.77 -11.82 -3.19
N ASP A 92 13.78 -13.15 -3.03
CA ASP A 92 12.96 -14.10 -3.81
C ASP A 92 11.79 -14.66 -3.00
N ASN A 93 11.61 -14.21 -1.77
CA ASN A 93 10.53 -14.67 -0.90
C ASN A 93 9.35 -13.71 -0.94
N GLU A 94 8.17 -14.29 -1.04
CA GLU A 94 6.91 -13.56 -1.05
C GLU A 94 6.07 -13.90 0.18
N TYR A 95 5.49 -12.88 0.78
CA TYR A 95 4.69 -12.96 2.00
C TYR A 95 3.39 -12.18 1.83
N ILE A 96 2.37 -12.57 2.61
CA ILE A 96 1.11 -11.84 2.71
C ILE A 96 1.00 -11.29 4.13
N ALA A 97 1.05 -9.97 4.27
CA ALA A 97 0.88 -9.26 5.52
C ALA A 97 -0.55 -8.72 5.64
N ILE A 98 -1.19 -8.95 6.78
CA ILE A 98 -2.55 -8.53 7.08
C ILE A 98 -2.55 -7.79 8.41
N GLY A 99 -2.98 -6.53 8.39
CA GLY A 99 -3.27 -5.75 9.58
C GLY A 99 -4.69 -5.99 10.05
N LEU A 100 -4.86 -6.15 11.35
CA LEU A 100 -6.12 -6.41 12.01
C LEU A 100 -6.39 -5.34 13.06
N TYR A 101 -7.67 -5.13 13.38
CA TYR A 101 -8.09 -4.26 14.47
C TYR A 101 -7.48 -4.63 15.83
N ASN A 102 -7.02 -5.88 16.00
CA ASN A 102 -6.43 -6.38 17.25
C ASN A 102 -5.09 -7.10 17.07
N GLY A 103 -4.37 -6.83 16.00
CA GLY A 103 -3.08 -7.46 15.76
C GLY A 103 -2.60 -7.42 14.32
N PHE A 104 -1.60 -8.25 14.05
CA PHE A 104 -0.95 -8.39 12.75
C PHE A 104 -0.72 -9.87 12.45
N LYS A 105 -0.88 -10.28 11.20
CA LYS A 105 -0.57 -11.63 10.73
C LYS A 105 0.28 -11.62 9.48
N LEU A 106 1.26 -12.52 9.44
CA LEU A 106 2.12 -12.78 8.29
C LEU A 106 1.93 -14.22 7.81
N TRP A 107 1.61 -14.37 6.55
CA TRP A 107 1.40 -15.65 5.89
C TRP A 107 2.45 -15.89 4.81
N ASN A 108 2.68 -17.16 4.45
CA ASN A 108 3.40 -17.50 3.24
C ASN A 108 2.58 -17.07 1.98
N LYS A 109 3.22 -17.06 0.83
CA LYS A 109 2.61 -16.59 -0.43
C LYS A 109 1.35 -17.36 -0.85
N GLU A 110 1.26 -18.64 -0.49
CA GLU A 110 0.10 -19.48 -0.77
C GLU A 110 -1.08 -19.20 0.18
N GLY A 111 -0.83 -18.45 1.28
CA GLY A 111 -1.84 -18.15 2.28
C GLY A 111 -2.34 -19.35 3.08
N ASN A 112 -1.62 -20.47 3.04
CA ASN A 112 -2.00 -21.70 3.70
C ASN A 112 -1.23 -21.94 5.01
N ARG A 113 -0.19 -21.16 5.29
CA ARG A 113 0.63 -21.27 6.50
C ARG A 113 0.86 -19.92 7.15
N LEU A 114 0.39 -19.77 8.39
CA LEU A 114 0.70 -18.63 9.25
C LEU A 114 2.18 -18.72 9.68
N LEU A 115 2.95 -17.70 9.36
CA LEU A 115 4.37 -17.62 9.69
C LEU A 115 4.61 -16.87 11.00
N TYR A 116 3.83 -15.80 11.23
CA TYR A 116 3.97 -14.97 12.40
C TYR A 116 2.65 -14.26 12.77
N GLN A 117 2.48 -14.00 14.05
CA GLN A 117 1.34 -13.25 14.56
C GLN A 117 1.76 -12.36 15.72
N ILE A 118 1.34 -11.11 15.69
CA ILE A 118 1.31 -10.22 16.85
C ILE A 118 -0.16 -10.17 17.30
N SER A 119 -0.43 -10.72 18.48
CA SER A 119 -1.75 -10.61 19.11
C SER A 119 -1.71 -9.50 20.15
N ASN A 120 -2.82 -8.85 20.39
CA ASN A 120 -2.94 -7.87 21.46
C ASN A 120 -2.57 -8.51 22.80
N PRO A 121 -1.51 -8.06 23.49
CA PRO A 121 -1.07 -8.63 24.74
C PRO A 121 -2.03 -8.37 25.93
N ASN A 122 -2.98 -7.46 25.75
CA ASN A 122 -3.88 -7.06 26.83
C ASN A 122 -5.21 -7.82 26.79
N THR A 123 -5.30 -8.87 27.59
CA THR A 123 -6.58 -9.48 27.99
C THR A 123 -7.50 -8.51 28.76
N ASN A 124 -6.96 -7.43 29.30
CA ASN A 124 -7.71 -6.33 29.88
C ASN A 124 -8.11 -5.34 28.77
N LYS A 125 -9.30 -5.42 28.29
CA LYS A 125 -10.07 -4.70 27.25
C LYS A 125 -9.83 -3.19 27.06
N LYS A 126 -8.79 -2.57 27.66
CA LYS A 126 -8.57 -1.10 27.66
C LYS A 126 -7.69 -0.56 26.55
N LYS A 127 -6.87 -1.39 25.89
CA LYS A 127 -6.03 -0.95 24.77
C LYS A 127 -6.06 -1.99 23.66
N ILE A 128 -6.52 -1.56 22.49
CA ILE A 128 -6.58 -2.39 21.28
C ILE A 128 -5.49 -1.89 20.35
N TYR A 129 -4.56 -2.75 19.96
CA TYR A 129 -3.49 -2.44 19.02
C TYR A 129 -3.94 -2.78 17.60
N ALA A 130 -4.42 -1.78 16.89
CA ALA A 130 -4.79 -1.90 15.49
C ALA A 130 -3.58 -1.62 14.61
N PHE A 131 -3.18 -2.58 13.76
CA PHE A 131 -2.12 -2.39 12.79
C PHE A 131 -2.71 -1.86 11.49
N ILE A 132 -2.31 -0.66 11.09
CA ILE A 132 -2.96 0.12 10.02
C ILE A 132 -2.13 0.13 8.74
N SER A 133 -0.81 -0.02 8.85
CA SER A 133 0.08 0.02 7.69
C SER A 133 1.27 -0.90 7.84
N CYS A 134 1.82 -1.34 6.71
CA CYS A 134 3.11 -2.01 6.65
C CYS A 134 3.84 -1.73 5.34
N ALA A 135 5.16 -1.92 5.36
CA ALA A 135 6.01 -1.88 4.19
C ALA A 135 7.12 -2.92 4.29
N GLU A 136 7.64 -3.34 3.13
CA GLU A 136 8.89 -4.09 3.09
C GLU A 136 10.04 -3.19 3.54
N PHE A 137 11.02 -3.76 4.20
CA PHE A 137 12.21 -3.04 4.60
C PHE A 137 13.44 -3.91 4.46
N VAL A 138 14.35 -3.53 3.56
CA VAL A 138 15.59 -4.25 3.34
C VAL A 138 16.66 -3.61 4.21
N LEU A 139 16.97 -4.26 5.31
CA LEU A 139 18.10 -3.85 6.16
C LEU A 139 19.42 -4.04 5.40
N ASP A 140 20.25 -3.01 5.40
CA ASP A 140 21.58 -3.05 4.77
C ASP A 140 22.38 -4.28 5.27
N LYS A 141 23.14 -4.88 4.36
CA LYS A 141 24.02 -6.03 4.62
C LYS A 141 25.04 -5.79 5.75
N LYS A 142 25.25 -4.53 6.14
CA LYS A 142 26.13 -4.12 7.24
C LYS A 142 25.50 -4.24 8.62
N ASN A 143 24.19 -4.47 8.71
CA ASN A 143 23.51 -4.58 10.00
C ASN A 143 23.84 -5.92 10.65
N LYS A 144 24.69 -5.90 11.67
CA LYS A 144 25.19 -7.08 12.38
C LYS A 144 24.10 -7.92 13.05
N TYR A 145 22.91 -7.34 13.31
CA TYR A 145 21.89 -8.00 14.13
C TYR A 145 20.91 -8.85 13.33
N ILE A 146 20.77 -8.62 12.01
CA ILE A 146 19.72 -9.26 11.20
C ILE A 146 20.25 -9.72 9.83
N ILE A 147 21.52 -10.09 9.76
CA ILE A 147 22.14 -10.57 8.50
C ILE A 147 21.35 -11.77 7.96
N GLY A 148 20.83 -11.63 6.75
CA GLY A 148 20.15 -12.70 6.02
C GLY A 148 18.67 -12.91 6.34
N ALA A 149 18.11 -12.20 7.33
CA ALA A 149 16.68 -12.24 7.60
C ALA A 149 15.89 -11.34 6.63
N ASP A 150 14.68 -11.75 6.30
CA ASP A 150 13.69 -10.89 5.66
C ASP A 150 13.06 -10.00 6.73
N SER A 151 12.71 -8.77 6.38
CA SER A 151 12.20 -7.80 7.35
C SER A 151 11.09 -6.94 6.80
N ILE A 152 10.13 -6.63 7.66
CA ILE A 152 8.91 -5.87 7.41
C ILE A 152 8.79 -4.84 8.52
N ILE A 153 8.38 -3.64 8.18
CA ILE A 153 8.00 -2.62 9.16
C ILE A 153 6.50 -2.49 9.18
N SER A 154 5.90 -2.39 10.37
CA SER A 154 4.47 -2.18 10.55
C SER A 154 4.17 -1.18 11.65
N GLY A 155 3.18 -0.31 11.43
CA GLY A 155 2.75 0.74 12.33
C GLY A 155 1.39 0.47 12.96
N ASP A 156 1.21 0.89 14.21
CA ASP A 156 -0.05 0.75 14.94
C ASP A 156 -0.73 2.10 15.26
N ASN A 157 -1.93 2.01 15.86
CA ASN A 157 -2.75 3.14 16.27
C ASN A 157 -2.28 3.86 17.55
N TYR A 158 -1.17 3.46 18.12
CA TYR A 158 -0.51 4.12 19.26
C TYR A 158 0.84 4.74 18.88
N GLY A 159 1.11 4.85 17.58
CA GLY A 159 2.36 5.41 17.07
C GLY A 159 3.57 4.50 17.28
N ASN A 160 3.36 3.22 17.56
CA ASN A 160 4.48 2.28 17.64
C ASN A 160 4.83 1.76 16.25
N LEU A 161 6.12 1.72 15.98
CA LEU A 161 6.70 1.11 14.79
C LEU A 161 7.38 -0.19 15.18
N PHE A 162 7.01 -1.27 14.53
CA PHE A 162 7.55 -2.61 14.77
C PHE A 162 8.39 -3.06 13.58
N LEU A 163 9.58 -3.55 13.86
CA LEU A 163 10.38 -4.34 12.92
C LEU A 163 10.05 -5.82 13.14
N ILE A 164 9.50 -6.45 12.11
CA ILE A 164 9.13 -7.86 12.07
C ILE A 164 10.15 -8.53 11.14
N TYR A 165 10.92 -9.49 11.64
CA TYR A 165 12.01 -10.09 10.89
C TYR A 165 12.15 -11.58 11.15
N GLY A 166 12.64 -12.29 10.15
CA GLY A 166 12.81 -13.73 10.29
C GLY A 166 13.22 -14.42 9.00
N ALA A 167 13.29 -15.75 9.08
CA ALA A 167 13.51 -16.62 7.95
C ALA A 167 12.71 -17.90 8.12
N LYS A 168 12.14 -18.42 7.04
CA LYS A 168 11.35 -19.66 7.01
C LYS A 168 10.21 -19.66 8.04
N SER A 169 10.38 -20.27 9.20
CA SER A 169 9.36 -20.40 10.26
C SER A 169 9.72 -19.67 11.56
N SER A 170 10.86 -19.02 11.61
CA SER A 170 11.34 -18.32 12.80
C SER A 170 11.25 -16.81 12.60
N TRP A 171 10.12 -16.24 12.99
CA TRP A 171 9.86 -14.81 12.93
C TRP A 171 9.78 -14.19 14.32
N LYS A 172 10.22 -12.95 14.44
CA LYS A 172 10.22 -12.16 15.67
C LYS A 172 9.80 -10.74 15.37
N SER A 173 9.40 -9.99 16.39
CA SER A 173 9.19 -8.54 16.27
C SER A 173 9.86 -7.80 17.42
N ASN A 174 10.35 -6.61 17.10
CA ASN A 174 10.84 -5.64 18.07
C ASN A 174 10.13 -4.31 17.81
N LYS A 175 9.69 -3.65 18.87
CA LYS A 175 9.28 -2.26 18.79
C LYS A 175 10.54 -1.40 18.67
N ILE A 176 10.67 -0.65 17.57
CA ILE A 176 11.86 0.11 17.21
C ILE A 176 11.71 1.61 17.37
N TYR A 177 10.47 2.11 17.38
CA TYR A 177 10.16 3.53 17.54
C TYR A 177 8.78 3.71 18.17
N THR A 178 8.54 4.86 18.80
CA THR A 178 7.22 5.28 19.30
C THR A 178 7.10 6.79 19.09
N CYS A 179 6.06 7.23 18.41
CA CYS A 179 5.75 8.64 18.25
C CYS A 179 5.44 9.29 19.60
N SER A 180 5.86 10.54 19.79
CA SER A 180 5.82 11.24 21.08
C SER A 180 4.40 11.36 21.67
N ASN A 181 3.39 11.53 20.84
CA ASN A 181 2.00 11.77 21.27
C ASN A 181 1.09 10.55 21.12
N SER A 182 1.63 9.36 20.91
CA SER A 182 0.85 8.15 20.60
C SER A 182 -0.13 8.31 19.42
N GLU A 183 0.28 9.10 18.42
CA GLU A 183 -0.49 9.36 17.20
C GLU A 183 -0.48 8.13 16.31
N THR A 184 -1.60 7.86 15.65
CA THR A 184 -1.75 6.71 14.77
C THR A 184 -0.83 6.80 13.55
N ILE A 185 -0.06 5.75 13.26
CA ILE A 185 0.72 5.64 12.02
C ILE A 185 -0.22 5.20 10.89
N LEU A 186 -0.57 6.11 9.99
CA LEU A 186 -1.50 5.83 8.90
C LEU A 186 -0.84 5.18 7.69
N SER A 187 0.39 5.58 7.36
CA SER A 187 1.11 5.02 6.23
C SER A 187 2.61 4.98 6.46
N ILE A 188 3.26 4.07 5.74
CA ILE A 188 4.72 3.87 5.77
C ILE A 188 5.19 3.78 4.33
N GLY A 189 6.08 4.70 3.94
CA GLY A 189 6.79 4.68 2.66
C GLY A 189 8.22 4.23 2.84
N THR A 190 8.66 3.25 2.06
CA THR A 190 10.02 2.71 2.07
C THR A 190 10.54 2.51 0.66
N HIS A 191 11.85 2.38 0.51
CA HIS A 191 12.47 2.00 -0.74
C HIS A 191 13.61 0.99 -0.46
N LYS A 192 13.74 -0.04 -1.31
CA LYS A 192 14.71 -1.14 -1.14
C LYS A 192 16.19 -0.72 -1.14
N GLU A 193 16.49 0.48 -1.67
CA GLU A 193 17.86 1.01 -1.76
C GLU A 193 18.16 2.06 -0.68
N ARG A 194 17.21 2.30 0.26
CA ARG A 194 17.33 3.35 1.28
C ARG A 194 17.10 2.80 2.68
N ASP A 195 17.85 3.36 3.63
CA ASP A 195 17.67 3.10 5.05
C ASP A 195 16.68 4.06 5.71
N GLU A 196 16.28 5.11 4.98
CA GLU A 196 15.25 6.04 5.43
C GLU A 196 13.86 5.51 5.08
N LEU A 197 12.92 5.84 5.94
CA LEU A 197 11.50 5.60 5.74
C LEU A 197 10.71 6.86 6.10
N GLY A 198 9.61 7.06 5.41
CA GLY A 198 8.63 8.10 5.72
C GLY A 198 7.43 7.50 6.41
N ILE A 199 6.94 8.15 7.47
CA ILE A 199 5.66 7.79 8.08
C ILE A 199 4.73 9.00 8.13
N THR A 200 3.45 8.73 8.01
CA THR A 200 2.41 9.75 8.15
C THR A 200 1.52 9.42 9.33
N LEU A 201 1.12 10.46 10.04
CA LEU A 201 0.36 10.35 11.28
C LEU A 201 -1.07 10.89 11.09
N ASP A 202 -1.98 10.49 11.98
CA ASP A 202 -3.36 10.98 12.00
C ASP A 202 -3.49 12.46 12.39
N SER A 203 -2.44 13.04 12.96
CA SER A 203 -2.30 14.50 13.14
C SER A 203 -2.06 15.25 11.81
N GLY A 204 -1.68 14.54 10.74
CA GLY A 204 -1.21 15.10 9.49
C GLY A 204 0.31 15.27 9.43
N ASP A 205 1.00 15.08 10.54
CA ASP A 205 2.46 15.18 10.60
C ASP A 205 3.12 14.11 9.74
N VAL A 206 4.26 14.48 9.16
CA VAL A 206 5.11 13.59 8.37
C VAL A 206 6.47 13.48 9.05
N LEU A 207 6.91 12.24 9.31
CA LEU A 207 8.21 11.96 9.89
C LEU A 207 9.10 11.26 8.87
N ILE A 208 10.37 11.66 8.82
CA ILE A 208 11.43 10.91 8.16
C ILE A 208 12.30 10.29 9.24
N LEU A 209 12.39 8.96 9.21
CA LEU A 209 13.20 8.16 10.14
C LEU A 209 14.36 7.50 9.39
N SER A 210 15.46 7.25 10.10
CA SER A 210 16.57 6.41 9.64
C SER A 210 16.63 5.12 10.42
N MET A 211 16.97 4.04 9.73
CA MET A 211 17.23 2.71 10.30
C MET A 211 18.72 2.35 10.23
N GLU A 212 19.59 3.32 10.30
CA GLU A 212 21.02 3.06 10.22
C GLU A 212 21.49 2.22 11.41
N LYS A 213 22.27 1.16 11.12
CA LYS A 213 22.84 0.24 12.13
C LYS A 213 21.83 -0.44 13.06
N GLY A 214 20.57 -0.54 12.65
CA GLY A 214 19.50 -1.21 13.43
C GLY A 214 18.89 -0.35 14.54
N VAL A 215 19.24 0.91 14.60
CA VAL A 215 18.62 1.92 15.46
C VAL A 215 17.67 2.75 14.61
N CYS A 216 16.46 2.95 15.10
CA CYS A 216 15.48 3.81 14.45
C CYS A 216 15.54 5.20 15.08
N GLU A 217 15.93 6.17 14.30
CA GLU A 217 16.10 7.56 14.75
C GLU A 217 15.27 8.53 13.91
N LEU A 218 14.67 9.53 14.56
CA LEU A 218 13.98 10.62 13.88
C LEU A 218 15.01 11.57 13.26
N ILE A 219 14.99 11.68 11.92
CA ILE A 219 15.79 12.68 11.20
C ILE A 219 15.05 14.01 11.14
N ARG A 220 13.78 13.97 10.73
CA ARG A 220 12.98 15.19 10.51
C ARG A 220 11.51 14.96 10.79
N LYS A 221 10.89 15.95 11.39
CA LYS A 221 9.44 16.07 11.55
C LYS A 221 8.95 17.29 10.78
N PHE A 222 7.88 17.13 10.01
CA PHE A 222 7.14 18.20 9.35
C PHE A 222 5.77 18.27 10.02
N GLU A 223 5.54 19.34 10.77
CA GLU A 223 4.31 19.54 11.55
C GLU A 223 3.23 20.22 10.71
N GLU A 224 2.03 19.67 10.74
CA GLU A 224 0.84 20.33 10.20
C GLU A 224 0.20 21.24 11.27
N ASN A 225 0.73 22.44 11.39
CA ASN A 225 0.28 23.43 12.35
C ASN A 225 -1.21 23.79 12.15
N GLY A 226 -2.11 23.05 12.80
CA GLY A 226 -3.52 23.42 12.97
C GLY A 226 -4.46 23.23 11.79
N LYS A 227 -4.03 22.61 10.68
CA LYS A 227 -4.86 22.45 9.48
C LYS A 227 -5.64 21.15 9.38
N GLN A 228 -5.58 20.26 10.33
CA GLN A 228 -6.27 18.94 10.28
C GLN A 228 -6.19 18.22 8.91
N LEU A 229 -5.10 18.44 8.17
CA LEU A 229 -4.85 17.79 6.90
C LEU A 229 -4.23 16.42 7.18
N ILE A 230 -5.04 15.40 7.17
CA ILE A 230 -4.59 14.03 7.38
C ILE A 230 -3.88 13.54 6.11
N SER A 231 -2.66 13.07 6.25
CA SER A 231 -1.97 12.34 5.18
C SER A 231 -2.33 10.87 5.25
N VAL A 232 -3.05 10.39 4.25
CA VAL A 232 -3.58 9.02 4.23
C VAL A 232 -2.64 8.02 3.58
N ASN A 233 -1.63 8.49 2.85
CA ASN A 233 -0.72 7.59 2.14
C ASN A 233 0.67 8.19 1.98
N SER A 234 1.68 7.32 1.90
CA SER A 234 3.07 7.71 1.65
C SER A 234 3.77 6.68 0.78
N VAL A 235 4.63 7.15 -0.11
CA VAL A 235 5.48 6.31 -0.97
C VAL A 235 6.85 6.94 -1.08
N VAL A 236 7.88 6.11 -1.26
CA VAL A 236 9.23 6.57 -1.60
C VAL A 236 9.50 6.24 -3.07
N PHE A 237 9.91 7.24 -3.82
CA PHE A 237 10.26 7.13 -5.23
C PHE A 237 11.57 7.87 -5.52
N SER A 238 12.14 7.70 -6.72
CA SER A 238 13.42 8.29 -7.09
C SER A 238 13.36 9.04 -8.40
N LYS A 239 14.39 9.84 -8.68
CA LYS A 239 14.72 10.21 -10.05
C LYS A 239 15.03 8.96 -10.87
N LYS A 240 14.86 9.04 -12.20
CA LYS A 240 15.10 7.92 -13.09
C LYS A 240 16.54 7.39 -13.02
N ASP A 241 17.50 8.27 -12.81
CA ASP A 241 18.92 7.96 -12.64
C ASP A 241 19.29 7.55 -11.19
N LYS A 242 18.30 7.55 -10.28
CA LYS A 242 18.46 7.27 -8.84
C LYS A 242 19.42 8.19 -8.09
N SER A 243 19.70 9.37 -8.64
CA SER A 243 20.57 10.36 -8.00
C SER A 243 19.94 11.02 -6.78
N GLU A 244 18.61 11.02 -6.71
CA GLU A 244 17.84 11.58 -5.60
C GLU A 244 16.57 10.76 -5.33
N PHE A 245 16.23 10.62 -4.04
CA PHE A 245 15.02 9.95 -3.57
C PHE A 245 14.10 10.94 -2.88
N PHE A 246 12.81 10.69 -2.99
CA PHE A 246 11.76 11.54 -2.46
C PHE A 246 10.74 10.72 -1.68
N LEU A 247 10.20 11.31 -0.63
CA LEU A 247 9.00 10.86 0.02
C LEU A 247 7.80 11.67 -0.53
N GLY A 248 6.86 10.98 -1.14
CA GLY A 248 5.57 11.54 -1.56
C GLY A 248 4.49 11.21 -0.54
N CYS A 249 3.78 12.21 -0.05
CA CYS A 249 2.67 12.05 0.89
C CYS A 249 1.38 12.59 0.28
N GLY A 250 0.32 11.79 0.27
CA GLY A 250 -0.99 12.15 -0.23
C GLY A 250 -1.94 12.56 0.90
N PHE A 251 -2.61 13.68 0.75
CA PHE A 251 -3.51 14.26 1.75
C PHE A 251 -4.99 14.18 1.35
N ILE A 252 -5.87 14.15 2.34
CA ILE A 252 -7.33 14.04 2.12
C ILE A 252 -7.93 15.21 1.34
N ASN A 253 -7.23 16.33 1.21
CA ASN A 253 -7.67 17.49 0.43
C ASN A 253 -7.23 17.44 -1.05
N GLY A 254 -6.68 16.32 -1.52
CA GLY A 254 -6.18 16.18 -2.88
C GLY A 254 -4.76 16.74 -3.11
N GLU A 255 -4.09 17.21 -2.07
CA GLU A 255 -2.69 17.67 -2.16
C GLU A 255 -1.73 16.49 -2.08
N ILE A 256 -0.65 16.53 -2.87
CA ILE A 256 0.50 15.62 -2.74
C ILE A 256 1.71 16.48 -2.39
N ARG A 257 2.36 16.19 -1.28
CA ARG A 257 3.59 16.86 -0.86
C ARG A 257 4.79 15.98 -1.09
N ILE A 258 5.86 16.59 -1.58
CA ILE A 258 7.11 15.93 -1.92
C ILE A 258 8.23 16.44 -1.03
N TYR A 259 8.91 15.53 -0.37
CA TYR A 259 10.02 15.80 0.54
C TYR A 259 11.28 15.12 -0.02
N SER A 260 12.40 15.85 -0.02
CA SER A 260 13.70 15.27 -0.38
C SER A 260 14.22 14.38 0.75
N LEU A 261 14.67 13.18 0.42
CA LEU A 261 15.40 12.29 1.34
C LEU A 261 16.91 12.54 1.32
N LYS A 262 17.38 13.50 0.52
CA LYS A 262 18.77 13.93 0.50
C LYS A 262 19.01 15.08 1.48
N ASP A 263 18.15 16.10 1.42
CA ASP A 263 18.30 17.34 2.18
C ASP A 263 17.34 17.41 3.37
N TYR A 264 16.37 16.47 3.44
CA TYR A 264 15.31 16.41 4.45
C TYR A 264 14.49 17.70 4.53
N VAL A 265 14.09 18.20 3.35
CA VAL A 265 13.27 19.40 3.22
C VAL A 265 12.03 19.15 2.38
N TRP A 266 10.99 19.93 2.65
CA TRP A 266 9.84 20.02 1.77
C TRP A 266 10.26 20.72 0.45
N LYS A 267 10.12 20.02 -0.67
CA LYS A 267 10.48 20.53 -2.00
C LYS A 267 9.33 21.33 -2.62
N PHE A 268 8.17 20.69 -2.77
CA PHE A 268 7.00 21.32 -3.39
C PHE A 268 5.73 20.51 -3.11
N SER A 269 4.58 21.14 -3.40
CA SER A 269 3.28 20.52 -3.42
C SER A 269 2.71 20.44 -4.82
N ILE A 270 1.91 19.41 -5.04
CA ILE A 270 1.12 19.22 -6.25
C ILE A 270 -0.36 19.30 -5.83
N ASN A 271 -1.10 20.23 -6.42
CA ASN A 271 -2.55 20.13 -6.40
C ASN A 271 -2.97 19.12 -7.47
N SER A 272 -3.41 17.95 -7.05
CA SER A 272 -3.72 16.87 -7.98
C SER A 272 -5.03 17.07 -8.74
N ASN A 273 -5.83 18.08 -8.39
CA ASN A 273 -7.21 18.27 -8.85
C ASN A 273 -8.14 17.08 -8.53
N LEU A 274 -7.73 16.24 -7.61
CA LEU A 274 -8.54 15.16 -7.05
C LEU A 274 -9.31 15.68 -5.83
N ARG A 275 -10.49 15.11 -5.57
CA ARG A 275 -11.29 15.48 -4.40
C ARG A 275 -10.57 15.07 -3.11
N SER A 276 -10.01 13.88 -3.08
CA SER A 276 -9.19 13.36 -2.00
C SER A 276 -8.12 12.40 -2.55
N ILE A 277 -7.02 12.22 -1.82
CA ILE A 277 -6.07 11.16 -2.13
C ILE A 277 -6.52 9.89 -1.41
N GLY A 278 -6.71 8.83 -2.17
CA GLY A 278 -6.95 7.49 -1.68
C GLY A 278 -5.68 6.61 -1.78
N PRO A 279 -5.73 5.50 -2.55
CA PRO A 279 -4.56 4.65 -2.73
C PRO A 279 -3.47 5.36 -3.53
N MET A 280 -2.20 5.10 -3.16
CA MET A 280 -1.03 5.69 -3.79
C MET A 280 0.06 4.63 -3.91
N ILE A 281 0.63 4.46 -5.08
CA ILE A 281 1.69 3.49 -5.38
C ILE A 281 2.77 4.10 -6.26
N VAL A 282 3.92 3.44 -6.34
CA VAL A 282 5.02 3.80 -7.25
C VAL A 282 5.03 2.86 -8.44
N LYS A 283 5.24 3.43 -9.63
CA LYS A 283 5.46 2.71 -10.87
C LYS A 283 6.89 2.99 -11.34
N ASP A 284 7.62 1.91 -11.63
CA ASP A 284 8.97 1.94 -12.19
C ASP A 284 9.94 2.89 -11.43
N ASP A 285 9.84 2.91 -10.09
CA ASP A 285 10.61 3.71 -9.15
C ASP A 285 10.49 5.25 -9.30
N CYS A 286 9.95 5.79 -10.40
CA CYS A 286 9.97 7.23 -10.73
C CYS A 286 8.61 7.85 -11.10
N GLU A 287 7.56 7.08 -11.16
CA GLU A 287 6.20 7.58 -11.39
C GLU A 287 5.31 7.26 -10.19
N ILE A 288 4.45 8.21 -9.81
CA ILE A 288 3.48 8.02 -8.73
C ILE A 288 2.10 7.87 -9.36
N ILE A 289 1.39 6.80 -8.98
CA ILE A 289 0.00 6.57 -9.35
C ILE A 289 -0.87 6.83 -8.12
N VAL A 290 -1.87 7.69 -8.27
CA VAL A 290 -2.74 8.14 -7.19
C VAL A 290 -4.18 7.99 -7.59
N GLY A 291 -4.95 7.27 -6.78
CA GLY A 291 -6.40 7.12 -6.95
C GLY A 291 -7.19 8.01 -6.01
N SER A 292 -8.42 8.33 -6.37
CA SER A 292 -9.31 9.20 -5.62
C SER A 292 -10.69 8.58 -5.41
N ASP A 293 -11.42 9.11 -4.45
CA ASP A 293 -12.80 8.74 -4.16
C ASP A 293 -13.82 9.28 -5.18
N ASP A 294 -13.39 10.16 -6.09
CA ASP A 294 -14.21 10.65 -7.23
C ASP A 294 -13.98 9.85 -8.52
N GLY A 295 -13.27 8.71 -8.45
CA GLY A 295 -13.06 7.81 -9.58
C GLY A 295 -11.91 8.20 -10.49
N GLN A 296 -11.15 9.21 -10.15
CA GLN A 296 -10.00 9.61 -10.95
C GLN A 296 -8.73 8.89 -10.49
N ILE A 297 -7.85 8.59 -11.45
CA ILE A 297 -6.50 8.10 -11.21
C ILE A 297 -5.53 8.98 -11.97
N ASN A 298 -4.63 9.62 -11.26
CA ASN A 298 -3.57 10.44 -11.84
C ASN A 298 -2.22 9.72 -11.78
N ILE A 299 -1.49 9.75 -12.89
CA ILE A 299 -0.12 9.26 -12.99
C ILE A 299 0.80 10.46 -13.14
N TRP A 300 1.65 10.65 -12.15
CA TRP A 300 2.60 11.75 -12.06
C TRP A 300 4.01 11.25 -12.31
N LYS A 301 4.76 11.99 -13.12
CA LYS A 301 6.12 11.66 -13.49
C LYS A 301 7.09 12.77 -13.10
N TYR A 302 8.21 12.39 -12.50
CA TYR A 302 9.31 13.31 -12.29
C TYR A 302 10.06 13.53 -13.61
N VAL A 303 10.34 14.82 -13.92
CA VAL A 303 11.06 15.24 -15.13
C VAL A 303 12.37 15.89 -14.71
N ASP A 304 13.46 15.18 -14.94
CA ASP A 304 14.81 15.58 -14.49
C ASP A 304 15.25 16.93 -15.03
N GLU A 305 14.97 17.22 -16.32
CA GLU A 305 15.42 18.46 -16.98
C GLU A 305 14.78 19.71 -16.37
N SER A 306 13.60 19.61 -15.82
CA SER A 306 12.87 20.74 -15.23
C SER A 306 12.82 20.75 -13.71
N ASP A 307 13.33 19.67 -13.07
CA ASP A 307 13.24 19.41 -11.62
C ASP A 307 11.79 19.55 -11.11
N LYS A 308 10.84 18.98 -11.86
CA LYS A 308 9.39 19.08 -11.60
C LYS A 308 8.70 17.73 -11.75
N ILE A 309 7.57 17.62 -11.07
CA ILE A 309 6.62 16.52 -11.31
C ILE A 309 5.49 17.06 -12.18
N ILE A 310 5.20 16.35 -13.26
CA ILE A 310 4.12 16.70 -14.19
C ILE A 310 3.08 15.60 -14.25
N LEU A 311 1.84 15.97 -14.52
CA LEU A 311 0.79 15.02 -14.82
C LEU A 311 1.08 14.35 -16.16
N HIS A 312 1.37 13.04 -16.11
CA HIS A 312 1.65 12.26 -17.30
C HIS A 312 0.35 11.74 -17.92
N LYS A 313 -0.57 11.26 -17.07
CA LYS A 313 -1.81 10.64 -17.52
C LYS A 313 -2.90 10.81 -16.47
N ASN A 314 -4.15 10.97 -16.93
CA ASN A 314 -5.36 10.93 -16.10
C ASN A 314 -6.28 9.83 -16.63
N LEU A 315 -6.82 9.02 -15.73
CA LEU A 315 -7.82 8.00 -15.99
C LEU A 315 -9.07 8.37 -15.21
N ILE A 316 -10.24 8.22 -15.82
CA ILE A 316 -11.52 8.52 -15.19
C ILE A 316 -12.39 7.26 -15.22
N PHE A 317 -12.84 6.84 -14.06
CA PHE A 317 -13.78 5.75 -13.85
C PHE A 317 -15.04 6.35 -13.22
N GLU A 318 -16.02 6.68 -14.06
CA GLU A 318 -17.25 7.31 -13.62
C GLU A 318 -17.95 6.49 -12.52
N ASP A 319 -18.46 7.19 -11.51
CA ASP A 319 -19.20 6.62 -10.37
C ASP A 319 -18.42 5.54 -9.57
N LYS A 320 -17.10 5.54 -9.62
CA LYS A 320 -16.25 4.61 -8.89
C LYS A 320 -15.48 5.32 -7.78
N MET A 321 -15.50 4.80 -6.57
CA MET A 321 -14.61 5.21 -5.50
C MET A 321 -13.39 4.29 -5.49
N ILE A 322 -12.22 4.80 -5.89
CA ILE A 322 -11.00 3.99 -5.99
C ILE A 322 -10.46 3.73 -4.58
N VAL A 323 -10.37 2.46 -4.20
CA VAL A 323 -9.86 2.04 -2.88
C VAL A 323 -8.57 1.23 -2.95
N GLY A 324 -8.20 0.73 -4.12
CA GLY A 324 -6.96 -0.01 -4.27
C GLY A 324 -6.34 0.10 -5.65
N LEU A 325 -5.01 0.15 -5.66
CA LEU A 325 -4.16 0.17 -6.84
C LEU A 325 -3.04 -0.86 -6.66
N ALA A 326 -2.72 -1.58 -7.72
CA ALA A 326 -1.55 -2.46 -7.76
C ALA A 326 -0.97 -2.51 -9.17
N TYR A 327 0.32 -2.22 -9.32
CA TYR A 327 0.98 -2.19 -10.63
C TYR A 327 1.88 -3.39 -10.82
N ASP A 328 1.63 -4.14 -11.89
CA ASP A 328 2.49 -5.25 -12.33
C ASP A 328 3.51 -4.74 -13.33
N SER A 329 4.75 -4.59 -12.87
CA SER A 329 5.85 -4.11 -13.72
C SER A 329 6.27 -5.12 -14.80
N THR A 330 5.98 -6.40 -14.63
CA THR A 330 6.30 -7.46 -15.61
C THR A 330 5.35 -7.42 -16.79
N ASP A 331 4.06 -7.40 -16.50
CA ASP A 331 3.00 -7.39 -17.53
C ASP A 331 2.60 -5.95 -17.93
N LYS A 332 3.11 -4.92 -17.22
CA LYS A 332 2.76 -3.49 -17.39
C LYS A 332 1.26 -3.23 -17.26
N ILE A 333 0.64 -3.86 -16.27
CA ILE A 333 -0.79 -3.77 -16.02
C ILE A 333 -1.02 -3.05 -14.68
N LEU A 334 -1.88 -2.05 -14.69
CA LEU A 334 -2.43 -1.46 -13.47
C LEU A 334 -3.74 -2.15 -13.13
N TYR A 335 -3.77 -2.81 -11.99
CA TYR A 335 -5.00 -3.34 -11.42
C TYR A 335 -5.62 -2.28 -10.50
N VAL A 336 -6.93 -2.11 -10.64
CA VAL A 336 -7.71 -1.12 -9.91
C VAL A 336 -8.94 -1.80 -9.32
N ASN A 337 -9.25 -1.53 -8.07
CA ASN A 337 -10.54 -1.87 -7.51
C ASN A 337 -11.24 -0.65 -6.91
N SER A 338 -12.55 -0.71 -6.82
CA SER A 338 -13.38 0.34 -6.26
C SER A 338 -14.25 -0.20 -5.13
N TYR A 339 -14.62 0.68 -4.21
CA TYR A 339 -15.57 0.36 -3.15
C TYR A 339 -16.93 -0.01 -3.72
N ASP A 340 -17.55 -1.02 -3.12
CA ASP A 340 -18.91 -1.50 -3.41
C ASP A 340 -19.18 -2.00 -4.84
N TYR A 341 -18.14 -2.15 -5.65
CA TYR A 341 -18.23 -2.77 -6.97
C TYR A 341 -17.48 -4.11 -6.97
N PRO A 342 -18.17 -5.22 -7.30
CA PRO A 342 -17.54 -6.55 -7.34
C PRO A 342 -16.71 -6.71 -8.63
N GLU A 343 -15.72 -5.84 -8.81
CA GLU A 343 -14.92 -5.77 -10.02
C GLU A 343 -13.45 -5.48 -9.73
N ILE A 344 -12.56 -6.06 -10.54
CA ILE A 344 -11.19 -5.58 -10.74
C ILE A 344 -11.04 -5.13 -12.18
N MET A 345 -10.55 -3.93 -12.36
CA MET A 345 -10.23 -3.35 -13.66
C MET A 345 -8.73 -3.50 -13.90
N ALA A 346 -8.35 -4.08 -15.03
CA ALA A 346 -6.96 -4.16 -15.49
C ALA A 346 -6.77 -3.16 -16.64
N VAL A 347 -5.86 -2.20 -16.42
CA VAL A 347 -5.54 -1.15 -17.39
C VAL A 347 -4.18 -1.42 -17.97
N THR A 348 -4.10 -1.55 -19.29
CA THR A 348 -2.86 -1.67 -20.03
C THR A 348 -2.46 -0.33 -20.65
N ASP A 349 -1.24 -0.23 -21.13
CA ASP A 349 -0.72 0.98 -21.80
C ASP A 349 -0.69 2.24 -20.91
N ILE A 350 -0.22 2.05 -19.68
CA ILE A 350 -0.06 3.09 -18.70
C ILE A 350 1.40 3.52 -18.51
#